data_f61b7df106c17d3678904f991c58bf74
#
_entry.id   f61b7df106c17d3678904f991c58bf74
#
_cell.length_a   1.000
_cell.length_b   1.000
_cell.length_c   1.000
_cell.angle_alpha   90.00
_cell.angle_beta   90.00
_cell.angle_gamma   90.00
#
_symmetry.space_group_name_H-M   'P 1'
#
loop_
_entity.id
_entity.type
_entity.pdbx_description
1 polymer ?
#
loop_
_entity_poly.entity_id
_entity_poly.type
_entity_poly.pdbx_seq_one_letter_code
_entity_poly.pdbx_strand_id
1 'polypeptide(L)'
;VYESEVAEKVKNTFEEYRGTQDYKTSILSTANTLKLSKASVTSYLPYKKGVYFSSTEKDKISVGAERQRRYRALKRWRADTTEENFWRVVLAYAGVKFKTYSGLPFSYEVRKGRNGEYTKELWIDRRKKSKSLAWSSVLLALSDIKEVGVIVDRPKALGDIRGVTYIYGMFYRFGVIDVPDEVKRKTGNIR
;
A
#
# COMPACT_ATOMS: atom_id res chain seq x y z
N VAL A 1 -18.58 -14.02 39.89
CA VAL A 1 -17.59 -15.05 40.24
C VAL A 1 -17.29 -15.94 39.04
N TYR A 2 -18.30 -16.52 38.38
CA TYR A 2 -18.12 -17.49 37.28
C TYR A 2 -17.47 -16.87 36.02
N GLU A 3 -17.82 -15.65 35.63
CA GLU A 3 -17.23 -14.99 34.48
C GLU A 3 -15.74 -14.63 34.66
N SER A 4 -15.33 -14.29 35.88
CA SER A 4 -13.93 -14.02 36.19
C SER A 4 -13.03 -15.25 36.10
N GLU A 5 -13.51 -16.40 36.53
CA GLU A 5 -12.78 -17.67 36.44
C GLU A 5 -12.61 -18.14 34.98
N VAL A 6 -13.65 -17.98 34.16
CA VAL A 6 -13.58 -18.30 32.72
C VAL A 6 -12.60 -17.39 32.01
N ALA A 7 -12.64 -16.09 32.29
CA ALA A 7 -11.74 -15.11 31.69
C ALA A 7 -10.27 -15.41 32.05
N GLU A 8 -9.99 -15.75 33.30
CA GLU A 8 -8.65 -16.11 33.76
C GLU A 8 -8.16 -17.39 33.10
N LYS A 9 -9.00 -18.40 33.01
CA LYS A 9 -8.69 -19.66 32.35
C LYS A 9 -8.42 -19.47 30.86
N VAL A 10 -9.21 -18.65 30.18
CA VAL A 10 -9.00 -18.31 28.77
C VAL A 10 -7.67 -17.59 28.59
N LYS A 11 -7.37 -16.59 29.42
CA LYS A 11 -6.11 -15.84 29.37
C LYS A 11 -4.91 -16.77 29.56
N ASN A 12 -4.88 -17.58 30.59
CA ASN A 12 -3.76 -18.47 30.89
C ASN A 12 -3.53 -19.48 29.78
N THR A 13 -4.58 -20.15 29.30
CA THR A 13 -4.49 -21.10 28.18
C THR A 13 -4.04 -20.43 26.90
N PHE A 14 -4.49 -19.19 26.61
CA PHE A 14 -4.08 -18.44 25.45
C PHE A 14 -2.59 -18.04 25.52
N GLU A 15 -2.11 -17.56 26.67
CA GLU A 15 -0.70 -17.19 26.86
C GLU A 15 0.24 -18.38 26.74
N GLU A 16 -0.16 -19.56 27.23
CA GLU A 16 0.58 -20.79 27.04
C GLU A 16 0.78 -21.13 25.55
N TYR A 17 -0.27 -21.09 24.75
CA TYR A 17 -0.17 -21.32 23.30
C TYR A 17 0.60 -20.19 22.60
N ARG A 18 0.51 -18.94 23.09
CA ARG A 18 1.24 -17.80 22.51
C ARG A 18 2.76 -17.93 22.63
N GLY A 19 3.26 -18.70 23.58
CA GLY A 19 4.68 -19.00 23.71
C GLY A 19 5.27 -19.74 22.50
N THR A 20 4.45 -20.51 21.77
CA THR A 20 4.89 -21.39 20.67
C THR A 20 4.17 -21.16 19.35
N GLN A 21 3.05 -20.44 19.34
CA GLN A 21 2.18 -20.26 18.17
C GLN A 21 1.90 -18.80 17.87
N ASP A 22 1.50 -18.50 16.61
CA ASP A 22 1.01 -17.18 16.24
C ASP A 22 -0.36 -16.88 16.87
N TYR A 23 -0.77 -15.59 16.85
CA TYR A 23 -2.02 -15.15 17.47
C TYR A 23 -3.24 -15.93 16.99
N LYS A 24 -3.38 -16.14 15.68
CA LYS A 24 -4.55 -16.79 15.07
C LYS A 24 -4.64 -18.26 15.47
N THR A 25 -3.52 -18.95 15.46
CA THR A 25 -3.42 -20.34 15.86
C THR A 25 -3.65 -20.50 17.37
N SER A 26 -3.11 -19.59 18.20
CA SER A 26 -3.33 -19.58 19.65
C SER A 26 -4.81 -19.41 20.02
N ILE A 27 -5.54 -18.52 19.32
CA ILE A 27 -7.01 -18.39 19.50
C ILE A 27 -7.73 -19.70 19.16
N LEU A 28 -7.34 -20.34 18.05
CA LEU A 28 -7.94 -21.63 17.63
C LEU A 28 -7.66 -22.73 18.66
N SER A 29 -6.43 -22.88 19.09
CA SER A 29 -6.01 -23.88 20.06
C SER A 29 -6.73 -23.68 21.40
N THR A 30 -6.80 -22.43 21.89
CA THR A 30 -7.55 -22.08 23.11
C THR A 30 -9.03 -22.40 22.99
N ALA A 31 -9.65 -22.03 21.85
CA ALA A 31 -11.06 -22.30 21.58
C ALA A 31 -11.36 -23.83 21.62
N ASN A 32 -10.50 -24.61 20.98
CA ASN A 32 -10.64 -26.07 20.94
C ASN A 32 -10.44 -26.70 22.34
N THR A 33 -9.41 -26.28 23.07
CA THR A 33 -9.09 -26.80 24.41
C THR A 33 -10.19 -26.51 25.41
N LEU A 34 -10.75 -25.29 25.39
CA LEU A 34 -11.77 -24.86 26.32
C LEU A 34 -13.20 -25.09 25.82
N LYS A 35 -13.36 -25.64 24.61
CA LYS A 35 -14.67 -25.86 23.95
C LYS A 35 -15.49 -24.56 23.84
N LEU A 36 -14.82 -23.44 23.55
CA LEU A 36 -15.41 -22.14 23.38
C LEU A 36 -15.39 -21.73 21.91
N SER A 37 -16.24 -20.76 21.55
CA SER A 37 -16.13 -20.11 20.22
C SER A 37 -14.90 -19.21 20.16
N LYS A 38 -14.34 -18.97 18.96
CA LYS A 38 -13.24 -17.99 18.75
C LYS A 38 -13.64 -16.58 19.20
N ALA A 39 -14.90 -16.21 19.00
CA ALA A 39 -15.44 -14.92 19.43
C ALA A 39 -15.44 -14.81 20.95
N SER A 40 -15.87 -15.86 21.66
CA SER A 40 -15.84 -15.93 23.12
C SER A 40 -14.43 -15.83 23.67
N VAL A 41 -13.46 -16.58 23.10
CA VAL A 41 -12.05 -16.49 23.50
C VAL A 41 -11.54 -15.06 23.35
N THR A 42 -11.82 -14.42 22.20
CA THR A 42 -11.38 -13.06 21.94
C THR A 42 -12.02 -12.03 22.88
N SER A 43 -13.28 -12.22 23.28
CA SER A 43 -13.97 -11.29 24.20
C SER A 43 -13.45 -11.36 25.63
N TYR A 44 -12.97 -12.52 26.07
CA TYR A 44 -12.39 -12.70 27.41
C TYR A 44 -10.93 -12.23 27.53
N LEU A 45 -10.24 -11.98 26.40
CA LEU A 45 -8.86 -11.47 26.46
C LEU A 45 -8.86 -9.99 26.91
N PRO A 46 -8.01 -9.60 27.89
CA PRO A 46 -8.09 -8.28 28.53
C PRO A 46 -7.58 -7.15 27.67
N TYR A 47 -6.89 -7.44 26.57
CA TYR A 47 -6.24 -6.43 25.73
C TYR A 47 -6.74 -6.49 24.28
N LYS A 48 -6.61 -5.36 23.59
CA LYS A 48 -6.88 -5.30 22.16
C LYS A 48 -5.96 -6.26 21.39
N LYS A 49 -6.51 -6.88 20.35
CA LYS A 49 -5.83 -7.87 19.50
C LYS A 49 -4.36 -7.53 19.17
N GLY A 50 -4.08 -6.27 18.82
CA GLY A 50 -2.73 -5.83 18.42
C GLY A 50 -1.66 -5.90 19.52
N VAL A 51 -2.04 -6.00 20.79
CA VAL A 51 -1.09 -6.15 21.91
C VAL A 51 -0.39 -7.51 21.88
N TYR A 52 -1.10 -8.53 21.41
CA TYR A 52 -0.61 -9.91 21.36
C TYR A 52 0.25 -10.22 20.13
N PHE A 53 0.34 -9.31 19.17
CA PHE A 53 1.13 -9.56 17.98
C PHE A 53 2.64 -9.39 18.24
N SER A 54 3.43 -10.34 17.76
CA SER A 54 4.88 -10.19 17.64
C SER A 54 5.24 -9.06 16.67
N SER A 55 6.46 -8.57 16.69
CA SER A 55 6.96 -7.59 15.72
C SER A 55 6.74 -8.06 14.28
N THR A 56 7.11 -9.31 13.99
CA THR A 56 6.93 -9.91 12.65
C THR A 56 5.47 -9.98 12.21
N GLU A 57 4.53 -10.27 13.12
CA GLU A 57 3.09 -10.26 12.81
C GLU A 57 2.58 -8.85 12.57
N LYS A 58 3.04 -7.86 13.36
CA LYS A 58 2.73 -6.44 13.15
C LYS A 58 3.22 -5.94 11.79
N ASP A 59 4.41 -6.33 11.38
CA ASP A 59 4.97 -5.98 10.08
C ASP A 59 4.13 -6.57 8.92
N LYS A 60 3.74 -7.84 9.02
CA LYS A 60 2.84 -8.47 8.02
C LYS A 60 1.48 -7.78 7.94
N ILE A 61 0.92 -7.37 9.06
CA ILE A 61 -0.36 -6.66 9.12
C ILE A 61 -0.23 -5.28 8.50
N SER A 62 0.88 -4.56 8.79
CA SER A 62 1.18 -3.26 8.20
C SER A 62 1.27 -3.34 6.67
N VAL A 63 2.03 -4.28 6.14
CA VAL A 63 2.14 -4.52 4.69
C VAL A 63 0.79 -4.84 4.06
N GLY A 64 -0.04 -5.66 4.72
CA GLY A 64 -1.39 -5.97 4.27
C GLY A 64 -2.30 -4.74 4.24
N ALA A 65 -2.23 -3.90 5.27
CA ALA A 65 -3.01 -2.66 5.36
C ALA A 65 -2.62 -1.66 4.26
N GLU A 66 -1.32 -1.51 3.98
CA GLU A 66 -0.82 -0.65 2.89
C GLU A 66 -1.28 -1.16 1.51
N ARG A 67 -1.19 -2.48 1.27
CA ARG A 67 -1.70 -3.08 0.04
C ARG A 67 -3.19 -2.80 -0.14
N GLN A 68 -3.98 -2.95 0.91
CA GLN A 68 -5.41 -2.68 0.89
C GLN A 68 -5.72 -1.20 0.65
N ARG A 69 -4.93 -0.29 1.24
CA ARG A 69 -5.04 1.16 1.01
C ARG A 69 -4.81 1.50 -0.46
N ARG A 70 -3.75 0.96 -1.08
CA ARG A 70 -3.46 1.15 -2.52
C ARG A 70 -4.58 0.62 -3.40
N TYR A 71 -5.08 -0.59 -3.13
CA TYR A 71 -6.19 -1.18 -3.86
C TYR A 71 -7.45 -0.30 -3.80
N ARG A 72 -7.82 0.19 -2.61
CA ARG A 72 -8.99 1.06 -2.43
C ARG A 72 -8.83 2.40 -3.16
N ALA A 73 -7.64 2.98 -3.16
CA ALA A 73 -7.36 4.23 -3.87
C ALA A 73 -7.53 4.05 -5.38
N LEU A 74 -6.95 2.98 -5.96
CA LEU A 74 -7.10 2.66 -7.38
C LEU A 74 -8.56 2.35 -7.75
N LYS A 75 -9.26 1.56 -6.94
CA LYS A 75 -10.67 1.24 -7.19
C LYS A 75 -11.53 2.51 -7.22
N ARG A 76 -11.32 3.43 -6.28
CA ARG A 76 -12.04 4.70 -6.22
C ARG A 76 -11.76 5.57 -7.46
N TRP A 77 -10.48 5.72 -7.83
CA TRP A 77 -10.11 6.50 -8.99
C TRP A 77 -10.68 5.92 -10.30
N ARG A 78 -10.70 4.61 -10.47
CA ARG A 78 -11.31 3.97 -11.66
C ARG A 78 -12.82 4.15 -11.73
N ALA A 79 -13.50 4.26 -10.59
CA ALA A 79 -14.93 4.53 -10.53
C ALA A 79 -15.26 6.01 -10.79
N ASP A 80 -14.33 6.92 -10.43
CA ASP A 80 -14.49 8.36 -10.57
C ASP A 80 -13.10 8.98 -10.80
N THR A 81 -12.78 9.28 -12.07
CA THR A 81 -11.47 9.72 -12.57
C THR A 81 -11.15 11.19 -12.29
N THR A 82 -11.55 11.70 -11.12
CA THR A 82 -11.22 13.06 -10.68
C THR A 82 -9.77 13.22 -10.29
N GLU A 83 -9.25 14.46 -10.37
CA GLU A 83 -7.92 14.83 -9.90
C GLU A 83 -7.70 14.45 -8.44
N GLU A 84 -8.70 14.69 -7.59
CA GLU A 84 -8.59 14.39 -6.16
C GLU A 84 -8.45 12.89 -5.90
N ASN A 85 -9.20 12.05 -6.58
CA ASN A 85 -9.08 10.61 -6.46
C ASN A 85 -7.73 10.12 -7.00
N PHE A 86 -7.22 10.74 -8.07
CA PHE A 86 -5.88 10.41 -8.57
C PHE A 86 -4.77 10.84 -7.60
N TRP A 87 -4.90 12.01 -6.97
CA TRP A 87 -3.99 12.44 -5.91
C TRP A 87 -3.95 11.43 -4.74
N ARG A 88 -5.09 10.87 -4.36
CA ARG A 88 -5.15 9.80 -3.33
C ARG A 88 -4.40 8.53 -3.75
N VAL A 89 -4.40 8.17 -5.04
CA VAL A 89 -3.57 7.07 -5.56
C VAL A 89 -2.10 7.42 -5.38
N VAL A 90 -1.67 8.60 -5.78
CA VAL A 90 -0.29 9.07 -5.63
C VAL A 90 0.15 9.03 -4.17
N LEU A 91 -0.65 9.53 -3.23
CA LEU A 91 -0.36 9.46 -1.81
C LEU A 91 -0.27 8.01 -1.28
N ALA A 92 -1.12 7.11 -1.76
CA ALA A 92 -1.12 5.71 -1.32
C ALA A 92 0.11 4.93 -1.81
N TYR A 93 0.75 5.37 -2.89
CA TYR A 93 1.93 4.75 -3.47
C TYR A 93 3.24 5.47 -3.12
N ALA A 94 3.22 6.51 -2.29
CA ALA A 94 4.45 7.16 -1.81
C ALA A 94 5.36 6.13 -1.10
N GLY A 95 6.66 6.15 -1.39
CA GLY A 95 7.64 5.20 -0.88
C GLY A 95 7.69 3.84 -1.59
N VAL A 96 6.76 3.55 -2.49
CA VAL A 96 6.79 2.31 -3.28
C VAL A 96 7.90 2.39 -4.34
N LYS A 97 8.53 1.26 -4.63
CA LYS A 97 9.54 1.13 -5.70
C LYS A 97 8.86 1.04 -7.06
N PHE A 98 9.30 1.86 -7.98
CA PHE A 98 8.91 1.91 -9.38
C PHE A 98 10.13 1.63 -10.27
N LYS A 99 9.90 1.45 -11.57
CA LYS A 99 10.94 1.41 -12.58
C LYS A 99 10.61 2.38 -13.71
N THR A 100 11.63 3.03 -14.23
CA THR A 100 11.53 3.87 -15.43
C THR A 100 11.36 2.99 -16.68
N TYR A 101 11.08 3.61 -17.85
CA TYR A 101 11.05 2.94 -19.14
C TYR A 101 12.31 2.10 -19.43
N SER A 102 13.49 2.57 -19.01
CA SER A 102 14.76 1.85 -19.15
C SER A 102 15.04 0.83 -18.05
N GLY A 103 14.08 0.56 -17.16
CA GLY A 103 14.23 -0.42 -16.07
C GLY A 103 14.94 0.11 -14.82
N LEU A 104 15.32 1.37 -14.75
CA LEU A 104 16.01 1.94 -13.61
C LEU A 104 15.05 2.14 -12.42
N PRO A 105 15.42 1.66 -11.21
CA PRO A 105 14.55 1.79 -10.05
C PRO A 105 14.48 3.23 -9.55
N PHE A 106 13.31 3.63 -9.03
CA PHE A 106 13.09 4.88 -8.31
C PHE A 106 11.93 4.72 -7.33
N SER A 107 11.84 5.63 -6.39
CA SER A 107 10.67 5.87 -5.55
C SER A 107 10.40 7.37 -5.47
N TYR A 108 9.29 7.76 -4.88
CA TYR A 108 9.03 9.17 -4.59
C TYR A 108 8.44 9.33 -3.19
N GLU A 109 8.65 10.52 -2.65
CA GLU A 109 8.05 10.99 -1.42
C GLU A 109 7.17 12.21 -1.69
N VAL A 110 6.15 12.39 -0.87
CA VAL A 110 5.35 13.62 -0.82
C VAL A 110 5.56 14.25 0.55
N ARG A 111 5.94 15.53 0.56
CA ARG A 111 6.26 16.25 1.79
C ARG A 111 5.08 17.11 2.25
N LYS A 112 5.04 17.37 3.53
CA LYS A 112 4.08 18.32 4.11
C LYS A 112 4.68 19.72 4.14
N GLY A 113 3.86 20.70 3.79
CA GLY A 113 4.19 22.11 3.94
C GLY A 113 4.09 22.59 5.40
N ARG A 114 4.37 23.86 5.63
CA ARG A 114 4.30 24.46 6.97
C ARG A 114 2.90 24.43 7.59
N ASN A 115 1.85 24.37 6.77
CA ASN A 115 0.45 24.25 7.18
C ASN A 115 0.03 22.81 7.52
N GLY A 116 0.95 21.84 7.46
CA GLY A 116 0.67 20.41 7.70
C GLY A 116 0.00 19.66 6.54
N GLU A 117 -0.36 20.34 5.46
CA GLU A 117 -0.92 19.73 4.27
C GLU A 117 0.17 19.22 3.32
N TYR A 118 -0.15 18.23 2.48
CA TYR A 118 0.80 17.74 1.49
C TYR A 118 1.04 18.78 0.39
N THR A 119 2.31 19.01 0.08
CA THR A 119 2.70 19.80 -1.10
C THR A 119 2.37 19.04 -2.37
N LYS A 120 1.95 19.74 -3.40
CA LYS A 120 1.65 19.18 -4.72
C LYS A 120 2.94 18.94 -5.53
N GLU A 121 3.91 18.27 -4.90
CA GLU A 121 5.23 17.94 -5.46
C GLU A 121 5.65 16.53 -5.07
N LEU A 122 6.21 15.79 -6.02
CA LEU A 122 6.75 14.45 -5.82
C LEU A 122 8.28 14.52 -5.83
N TRP A 123 8.90 14.17 -4.73
CA TRP A 123 10.36 14.15 -4.58
C TRP A 123 10.88 12.78 -4.98
N ILE A 124 11.53 12.74 -6.17
CA ILE A 124 12.02 11.48 -6.74
C ILE A 124 13.36 11.11 -6.09
N ASP A 125 13.41 9.97 -5.41
CA ASP A 125 14.63 9.41 -4.82
C ASP A 125 15.40 8.60 -5.84
N ARG A 126 16.29 9.25 -6.56
CA ARG A 126 17.18 8.60 -7.55
C ARG A 126 18.64 9.02 -7.45
N ARG A 127 18.95 10.22 -6.98
CA ARG A 127 20.31 10.78 -6.89
C ARG A 127 20.42 11.75 -5.71
N LYS A 128 21.66 12.03 -5.25
CA LYS A 128 21.97 12.94 -4.14
C LYS A 128 21.36 14.36 -4.26
N LYS A 129 20.95 14.79 -5.46
CA LYS A 129 20.24 16.07 -5.72
C LYS A 129 18.92 15.76 -6.42
N SER A 130 18.02 15.11 -5.73
CA SER A 130 16.70 14.80 -6.25
C SER A 130 15.93 16.10 -6.55
N LYS A 131 15.33 16.17 -7.74
CA LYS A 131 14.46 17.30 -8.13
C LYS A 131 13.02 16.88 -7.93
N SER A 132 12.19 17.80 -7.47
CA SER A 132 10.76 17.57 -7.39
C SER A 132 10.13 17.51 -8.78
N LEU A 133 9.11 16.66 -8.91
CA LEU A 133 8.21 16.58 -10.04
C LEU A 133 6.94 17.32 -9.66
N ALA A 134 6.60 18.38 -10.39
CA ALA A 134 5.41 19.16 -10.13
C ALA A 134 4.13 18.34 -10.42
N TRP A 135 3.12 18.49 -9.59
CA TRP A 135 1.82 17.87 -9.80
C TRP A 135 1.17 18.26 -11.14
N SER A 136 1.32 19.51 -11.55
CA SER A 136 0.86 19.99 -12.86
C SER A 136 1.43 19.18 -14.03
N SER A 137 2.70 18.74 -13.94
CA SER A 137 3.31 17.86 -14.95
C SER A 137 2.66 16.49 -15.00
N VAL A 138 2.26 15.95 -13.85
CA VAL A 138 1.56 14.68 -13.77
C VAL A 138 0.15 14.80 -14.36
N LEU A 139 -0.56 15.89 -14.06
CA LEU A 139 -1.88 16.17 -14.60
C LEU A 139 -1.86 16.38 -16.11
N LEU A 140 -0.85 17.11 -16.62
CA LEU A 140 -0.68 17.31 -18.05
C LEU A 140 -0.51 15.97 -18.78
N ALA A 141 0.34 15.08 -18.27
CA ALA A 141 0.50 13.74 -18.84
C ALA A 141 -0.81 12.90 -18.73
N LEU A 142 -1.60 13.09 -17.66
CA LEU A 142 -2.87 12.40 -17.49
C LEU A 142 -3.92 12.89 -18.49
N SER A 143 -3.94 14.18 -18.80
CA SER A 143 -4.89 14.76 -19.77
C SER A 143 -4.67 14.28 -21.21
N ASP A 144 -3.46 13.82 -21.54
CA ASP A 144 -3.14 13.27 -22.87
C ASP A 144 -3.61 11.79 -23.01
N ILE A 145 -4.04 11.17 -21.93
CA ILE A 145 -4.52 9.78 -21.93
C ILE A 145 -6.03 9.77 -22.21
N LYS A 146 -6.40 9.27 -23.39
CA LYS A 146 -7.80 9.18 -23.82
C LYS A 146 -8.58 8.06 -23.14
N GLU A 147 -7.90 6.98 -22.80
CA GLU A 147 -8.51 5.77 -22.23
C GLU A 147 -7.55 5.10 -21.23
N VAL A 148 -8.09 4.69 -20.09
CA VAL A 148 -7.32 3.98 -19.05
C VAL A 148 -6.92 2.59 -19.58
N GLY A 149 -5.63 2.28 -19.47
CA GLY A 149 -5.07 1.01 -19.93
C GLY A 149 -4.61 1.00 -21.39
N VAL A 150 -4.67 2.16 -22.07
CA VAL A 150 -4.12 2.30 -23.43
C VAL A 150 -2.62 1.97 -23.45
N ILE A 151 -2.18 1.29 -24.52
CA ILE A 151 -0.76 0.98 -24.71
C ILE A 151 -0.02 2.26 -25.13
N VAL A 152 0.99 2.64 -24.35
CA VAL A 152 1.87 3.78 -24.61
C VAL A 152 3.28 3.28 -24.89
N ASP A 153 3.78 3.43 -26.10
CA ASP A 153 5.04 2.83 -26.57
C ASP A 153 6.27 3.40 -25.86
N ARG A 154 6.26 4.70 -25.58
CA ARG A 154 7.43 5.42 -25.03
C ARG A 154 7.00 6.64 -24.20
N PRO A 155 7.83 7.08 -23.22
CA PRO A 155 7.47 8.21 -22.35
C PRO A 155 7.09 9.48 -23.09
N LYS A 156 7.78 9.84 -24.17
CA LYS A 156 7.47 11.05 -24.96
C LYS A 156 6.07 11.06 -25.59
N ALA A 157 5.43 9.92 -25.69
CA ALA A 157 4.03 9.85 -26.14
C ALA A 157 3.03 10.41 -25.12
N LEU A 158 3.47 10.65 -23.87
CA LEU A 158 2.72 11.37 -22.83
C LEU A 158 2.99 12.88 -22.83
N GLY A 159 3.64 13.41 -23.86
CA GLY A 159 4.01 14.82 -23.99
C GLY A 159 5.50 15.11 -23.73
N ASP A 160 5.93 16.31 -24.12
CA ASP A 160 7.29 16.80 -23.83
C ASP A 160 7.34 17.44 -22.43
N ILE A 161 7.17 16.61 -21.43
CA ILE A 161 6.99 16.99 -20.03
C ILE A 161 8.27 16.67 -19.25
N ARG A 162 8.72 17.60 -18.42
CA ARG A 162 9.85 17.35 -17.51
C ARG A 162 9.52 16.21 -16.56
N GLY A 163 10.40 15.19 -16.54
CA GLY A 163 10.21 14.03 -15.66
C GLY A 163 9.25 12.98 -16.21
N VAL A 164 8.83 13.09 -17.48
CA VAL A 164 7.89 12.15 -18.14
C VAL A 164 8.30 10.68 -18.00
N THR A 165 9.60 10.39 -17.92
CA THR A 165 10.09 9.01 -17.72
C THR A 165 9.65 8.41 -16.36
N TYR A 166 9.55 9.23 -15.33
CA TYR A 166 9.04 8.83 -14.03
C TYR A 166 7.52 8.71 -14.05
N ILE A 167 6.84 9.67 -14.67
CA ILE A 167 5.38 9.65 -14.85
C ILE A 167 4.96 8.38 -15.58
N TYR A 168 5.65 8.01 -16.64
CA TYR A 168 5.41 6.80 -17.41
C TYR A 168 5.49 5.53 -16.50
N GLY A 169 6.55 5.40 -15.70
CA GLY A 169 6.70 4.28 -14.77
C GLY A 169 5.62 4.24 -13.68
N MET A 170 5.20 5.41 -13.18
CA MET A 170 4.09 5.53 -12.21
C MET A 170 2.76 5.13 -12.87
N PHE A 171 2.45 5.65 -14.05
CA PHE A 171 1.21 5.38 -14.77
C PHE A 171 1.07 3.90 -15.14
N TYR A 172 2.14 3.27 -15.56
CA TYR A 172 2.15 1.84 -15.77
C TYR A 172 1.85 1.06 -14.48
N ARG A 173 2.50 1.41 -13.37
CA ARG A 173 2.28 0.77 -12.08
C ARG A 173 0.86 0.96 -11.54
N PHE A 174 0.24 2.11 -11.78
CA PHE A 174 -1.15 2.40 -11.38
C PHE A 174 -2.17 1.74 -12.32
N GLY A 175 -1.74 1.25 -13.47
CA GLY A 175 -2.62 0.72 -14.52
C GLY A 175 -3.41 1.81 -15.22
N VAL A 176 -2.87 3.04 -15.26
CA VAL A 176 -3.36 4.17 -16.07
C VAL A 176 -3.07 3.91 -17.54
N ILE A 177 -1.88 3.39 -17.83
CA ILE A 177 -1.45 2.94 -19.15
C ILE A 177 -1.03 1.47 -19.12
N ASP A 178 -1.04 0.81 -20.27
CA ASP A 178 -0.27 -0.40 -20.51
C ASP A 178 0.97 -0.06 -21.36
N VAL A 179 1.93 -0.99 -21.43
CA VAL A 179 3.20 -0.80 -22.10
C VAL A 179 3.51 -2.00 -23.00
N PRO A 180 4.36 -1.83 -24.05
CA PRO A 180 4.79 -2.95 -24.89
C PRO A 180 5.49 -4.06 -24.10
N ASP A 181 5.44 -5.29 -24.58
CA ASP A 181 6.02 -6.46 -23.89
C ASP A 181 7.53 -6.34 -23.65
N GLU A 182 8.23 -5.65 -24.52
CA GLU A 182 9.65 -5.36 -24.32
C GLU A 182 9.89 -4.50 -23.08
N VAL A 183 9.03 -3.52 -22.84
CA VAL A 183 9.08 -2.66 -21.64
C VAL A 183 8.66 -3.45 -20.41
N LYS A 184 7.64 -4.30 -20.50
CA LYS A 184 7.22 -5.20 -19.42
C LYS A 184 8.36 -6.08 -18.94
N ARG A 185 9.17 -6.62 -19.87
CA ARG A 185 10.36 -7.41 -19.53
C ARG A 185 11.43 -6.61 -18.78
N LYS A 186 11.67 -5.36 -19.17
CA LYS A 186 12.64 -4.45 -18.50
C LYS A 186 12.16 -3.97 -17.13
N THR A 187 10.87 -3.70 -17.02
CA THR A 187 10.28 -3.18 -15.78
C THR A 187 9.89 -4.28 -14.79
N GLY A 188 9.80 -5.53 -15.24
CA GLY A 188 9.25 -6.65 -14.50
C GLY A 188 7.71 -6.56 -14.44
N ASN A 189 7.06 -7.71 -14.19
CA ASN A 189 5.61 -7.76 -13.95
C ASN A 189 5.31 -7.12 -12.57
N ILE A 190 5.17 -5.80 -12.56
CA ILE A 190 4.98 -4.99 -11.34
C ILE A 190 3.46 -4.77 -11.07
N ARG A 191 2.60 -5.62 -11.56
CA ARG A 191 1.14 -5.56 -11.23
C ARG A 191 0.81 -6.32 -9.96
#